data_35dcff800d0c7afe7da54c57293bfc37
#
_entry.id   35dcff800d0c7afe7da54c57293bfc37
#
_cell.length_a   1.000
_cell.length_b   1.000
_cell.length_c   1.000
_cell.angle_alpha   90.00
_cell.angle_beta   90.00
_cell.angle_gamma   90.00
#
_symmetry.space_group_name_H-M   'P 1'
#
loop_
_entity.id
_entity.type
_entity.pdbx_description
1 polymer ?
#
loop_
_entity_poly.entity_id
_entity_poly.type
_entity_poly.pdbx_seq_one_letter_code
_entity_poly.pdbx_strand_id
1 'polypeptide(L)'
;PRSTQGLSSAASDVYKRQNLEFKKKYNSKILGSHADRNRIPGIDILLEENQKHKIGNLEFEVIFIPGHTKGHIAFFFKKEKIAFTGDTLFSLGCGRVFEGTHEEMFNSLNKIKNLPPDTKIYCGHEYTNSNLNFCLKYDPKNTHLKDKKINIEKKLNSNQPTIPSTIADEIKTNIF
;
A
#
# COMPACT_ATOMS: atom_id res chain seq x y z
N PRO A 1 -7.47 12.62 7.68
CA PRO A 1 -7.35 13.02 6.28
C PRO A 1 -7.39 11.78 5.40
N ARG A 2 -8.52 11.57 4.69
CA ARG A 2 -8.77 10.41 3.81
C ARG A 2 -8.20 10.60 2.40
N SER A 3 -7.21 11.46 2.20
CA SER A 3 -6.86 11.96 0.87
C SER A 3 -5.84 11.15 0.08
N THR A 4 -5.08 10.26 0.71
CA THR A 4 -3.99 9.55 0.02
C THR A 4 -4.38 8.18 -0.54
N GLN A 5 -5.43 7.56 -0.03
CA GLN A 5 -5.87 6.24 -0.50
C GLN A 5 -6.52 6.26 -1.90
N GLY A 6 -6.97 7.40 -2.39
CA GLY A 6 -7.56 7.53 -3.72
C GLY A 6 -6.55 7.65 -4.87
N LEU A 7 -5.25 7.75 -4.58
CA LEU A 7 -4.24 8.05 -5.61
C LEU A 7 -3.63 6.80 -6.27
N SER A 8 -3.66 5.64 -5.64
CA SER A 8 -2.92 4.46 -6.12
C SER A 8 -3.75 3.41 -6.86
N SER A 9 -5.08 3.38 -6.71
CA SER A 9 -5.91 2.39 -7.40
C SER A 9 -6.58 2.98 -8.64
N ALA A 10 -5.84 3.09 -9.71
CA ALA A 10 -6.29 3.62 -11.01
C ALA A 10 -7.39 2.79 -11.70
N ALA A 11 -7.78 1.64 -11.16
CA ALA A 11 -8.60 0.67 -11.87
C ALA A 11 -10.12 0.81 -11.64
N SER A 12 -10.59 1.51 -10.60
CA SER A 12 -12.01 1.61 -10.30
C SER A 12 -12.64 2.88 -10.89
N ASP A 13 -13.76 2.73 -11.61
CA ASP A 13 -14.53 3.88 -12.14
C ASP A 13 -15.05 4.81 -11.04
N VAL A 14 -15.22 4.30 -9.82
CA VAL A 14 -15.60 5.10 -8.65
C VAL A 14 -14.50 6.10 -8.30
N TYR A 15 -13.24 5.67 -8.26
CA TYR A 15 -12.11 6.56 -7.98
C TYR A 15 -11.87 7.59 -9.08
N LYS A 16 -12.14 7.23 -10.34
CA LYS A 16 -12.02 8.16 -11.46
C LYS A 16 -12.97 9.36 -11.32
N ARG A 17 -14.22 9.12 -10.90
CA ARG A 17 -15.21 10.19 -10.64
C ARG A 17 -14.81 11.01 -9.42
N GLN A 18 -14.38 10.38 -8.33
CA GLN A 18 -13.96 11.06 -7.12
C GLN A 18 -12.78 12.02 -7.36
N ASN A 19 -11.80 11.64 -8.16
CA ASN A 19 -10.66 12.51 -8.48
C ASN A 19 -11.10 13.83 -9.13
N LEU A 20 -11.99 13.77 -10.10
CA LEU A 20 -12.52 14.97 -10.78
C LEU A 20 -13.39 15.82 -9.86
N GLU A 21 -14.19 15.19 -8.98
CA GLU A 21 -14.99 15.88 -7.99
C GLU A 21 -14.12 16.60 -6.96
N PHE A 22 -13.08 15.94 -6.43
CA PHE A 22 -12.11 16.57 -5.53
C PHE A 22 -11.38 17.73 -6.20
N LYS A 23 -10.94 17.54 -7.44
CA LYS A 23 -10.30 18.61 -8.23
C LYS A 23 -11.23 19.81 -8.37
N LYS A 24 -12.49 19.59 -8.74
CA LYS A 24 -13.48 20.66 -8.90
C LYS A 24 -13.82 21.35 -7.57
N LYS A 25 -14.01 20.57 -6.49
CA LYS A 25 -14.50 21.08 -5.21
C LYS A 25 -13.42 21.78 -4.39
N TYR A 26 -12.19 21.25 -4.44
CA TYR A 26 -11.11 21.69 -3.56
C TYR A 26 -9.90 22.24 -4.31
N ASN A 27 -9.98 22.40 -5.63
CA ASN A 27 -8.85 22.77 -6.49
C ASN A 27 -7.60 21.88 -6.23
N SER A 28 -7.85 20.59 -5.97
CA SER A 28 -6.79 19.62 -5.66
C SER A 28 -6.03 19.25 -6.92
N LYS A 29 -4.73 19.01 -6.79
CA LYS A 29 -3.92 18.41 -7.85
C LYS A 29 -4.00 16.89 -7.78
N ILE A 30 -4.11 16.23 -8.93
CA ILE A 30 -4.11 14.79 -9.08
C ILE A 30 -2.70 14.36 -9.50
N LEU A 31 -2.08 13.53 -8.68
CA LEU A 31 -0.78 12.93 -8.91
C LEU A 31 -0.95 11.44 -9.18
N GLY A 32 -0.21 10.90 -10.13
CA GLY A 32 -0.26 9.47 -10.41
C GLY A 32 0.91 9.00 -11.25
N SER A 33 1.09 7.69 -11.35
CA SER A 33 2.16 7.08 -12.14
C SER A 33 2.09 7.50 -13.60
N HIS A 34 3.25 7.77 -14.21
CA HIS A 34 3.37 7.99 -15.65
C HIS A 34 2.80 6.80 -16.45
N ALA A 35 2.96 5.58 -15.97
CA ALA A 35 2.42 4.39 -16.64
C ALA A 35 0.88 4.38 -16.71
N ASP A 36 0.20 5.07 -15.80
CA ASP A 36 -1.26 5.18 -15.74
C ASP A 36 -1.80 6.51 -16.31
N ARG A 37 -0.97 7.28 -17.03
CA ARG A 37 -1.30 8.57 -17.59
C ARG A 37 -2.68 8.61 -18.29
N ASN A 38 -2.97 7.60 -19.11
CA ASN A 38 -4.22 7.54 -19.87
C ASN A 38 -5.39 6.93 -19.10
N ARG A 39 -5.13 6.46 -17.88
CA ARG A 39 -6.10 5.75 -17.03
C ARG A 39 -6.62 6.61 -15.87
N ILE A 40 -5.88 7.66 -15.50
CA ILE A 40 -6.23 8.56 -14.41
C ILE A 40 -6.81 9.85 -14.98
N PRO A 41 -8.14 10.07 -14.93
CA PRO A 41 -8.75 11.27 -15.45
C PRO A 41 -8.29 12.51 -14.68
N GLY A 42 -7.91 13.53 -15.43
CA GLY A 42 -7.54 14.83 -14.85
C GLY A 42 -6.20 14.87 -14.14
N ILE A 43 -5.31 13.91 -14.40
CA ILE A 43 -3.96 13.89 -13.84
C ILE A 43 -3.22 15.20 -14.16
N ASP A 44 -2.63 15.80 -13.13
CA ASP A 44 -1.87 17.05 -13.23
C ASP A 44 -0.37 16.83 -13.20
N ILE A 45 0.08 15.84 -12.42
CA ILE A 45 1.50 15.57 -12.19
C ILE A 45 1.75 14.08 -12.42
N LEU A 46 2.61 13.80 -13.38
CA LEU A 46 3.11 12.46 -13.65
C LEU A 46 4.28 12.15 -12.73
N LEU A 47 4.19 11.05 -12.02
CA LEU A 47 5.20 10.60 -11.06
C LEU A 47 6.10 9.55 -11.70
N GLU A 48 7.41 9.69 -11.46
CA GLU A 48 8.45 8.77 -11.90
C GLU A 48 9.11 8.08 -10.71
N GLU A 49 9.75 6.95 -10.95
CA GLU A 49 10.51 6.19 -9.94
C GLU A 49 11.55 7.08 -9.24
N ASN A 50 11.65 6.97 -7.92
CA ASN A 50 12.60 7.69 -7.06
C ASN A 50 12.42 9.22 -7.04
N GLN A 51 11.39 9.76 -7.67
CA GLN A 51 11.10 11.19 -7.54
C GLN A 51 10.65 11.56 -6.13
N LYS A 52 11.06 12.75 -5.70
CA LYS A 52 10.64 13.32 -4.42
C LYS A 52 9.66 14.45 -4.65
N HIS A 53 8.59 14.41 -3.89
CA HIS A 53 7.52 15.40 -3.91
C HIS A 53 7.19 15.86 -2.50
N LYS A 54 6.46 16.98 -2.42
CA LYS A 54 6.00 17.53 -1.14
C LYS A 54 4.48 17.71 -1.14
N ILE A 55 3.87 17.37 -0.01
CA ILE A 55 2.49 17.71 0.32
C ILE A 55 2.52 18.51 1.61
N GLY A 56 2.32 19.83 1.52
CA GLY A 56 2.57 20.72 2.65
C GLY A 56 4.03 20.64 3.10
N ASN A 57 4.23 20.30 4.38
CA ASN A 57 5.57 20.13 4.95
C ASN A 57 6.11 18.70 4.88
N LEU A 58 5.32 17.75 4.36
CA LEU A 58 5.70 16.35 4.25
C LEU A 58 6.36 16.09 2.91
N GLU A 59 7.52 15.43 2.93
CA GLU A 59 8.23 14.99 1.73
C GLU A 59 8.08 13.48 1.57
N PHE A 60 7.76 13.02 0.36
CA PHE A 60 7.69 11.61 0.03
C PHE A 60 8.50 11.28 -1.22
N GLU A 61 8.94 10.05 -1.28
CA GLU A 61 9.59 9.42 -2.43
C GLU A 61 8.63 8.45 -3.10
N VAL A 62 8.64 8.42 -4.43
CA VAL A 62 7.82 7.52 -5.25
C VAL A 62 8.59 6.23 -5.48
N ILE A 63 7.97 5.10 -5.19
CA ILE A 63 8.52 3.78 -5.45
C ILE A 63 7.58 3.05 -6.40
N PHE A 64 8.08 2.63 -7.57
CA PHE A 64 7.30 1.82 -8.50
C PHE A 64 7.23 0.38 -8.01
N ILE A 65 6.00 -0.11 -7.85
CA ILE A 65 5.68 -1.44 -7.32
C ILE A 65 4.66 -2.15 -8.23
N PRO A 66 5.00 -2.38 -9.51
CA PRO A 66 4.12 -3.07 -10.45
C PRO A 66 3.84 -4.51 -9.99
N GLY A 67 2.73 -5.06 -10.49
CA GLY A 67 2.27 -6.42 -10.18
C GLY A 67 0.76 -6.47 -10.08
N HIS A 68 0.17 -5.83 -9.10
CA HIS A 68 -1.29 -5.70 -8.98
C HIS A 68 -1.86 -4.95 -10.19
N THR A 69 -1.32 -3.77 -10.48
CA THR A 69 -1.47 -3.06 -11.75
C THR A 69 -0.09 -2.70 -12.29
N LYS A 70 0.01 -2.38 -13.59
CA LYS A 70 1.27 -2.00 -14.23
C LYS A 70 1.83 -0.68 -13.72
N GLY A 71 0.96 0.27 -13.40
CA GLY A 71 1.35 1.59 -12.93
C GLY A 71 1.29 1.75 -11.40
N HIS A 72 1.28 0.64 -10.64
CA HIS A 72 1.16 0.73 -9.18
C HIS A 72 2.39 1.39 -8.55
N ILE A 73 2.17 2.32 -7.63
CA ILE A 73 3.20 3.08 -6.95
C ILE A 73 2.97 3.09 -5.44
N ALA A 74 4.05 3.15 -4.68
CA ALA A 74 4.03 3.46 -3.25
C ALA A 74 4.56 4.86 -3.00
N PHE A 75 4.09 5.46 -1.90
CA PHE A 75 4.58 6.73 -1.39
C PHE A 75 5.30 6.49 -0.08
N PHE A 76 6.60 6.77 -0.06
CA PHE A 76 7.44 6.59 1.12
C PHE A 76 7.82 7.93 1.75
N PHE A 77 7.29 8.19 2.95
CA PHE A 77 7.61 9.34 3.79
C PHE A 77 8.75 8.96 4.74
N LYS A 78 9.98 9.17 4.28
CA LYS A 78 11.19 8.69 4.96
C LYS A 78 11.35 9.25 6.37
N LYS A 79 11.08 10.54 6.57
CA LYS A 79 11.21 11.20 7.89
C LYS A 79 10.18 10.68 8.89
N GLU A 80 8.96 10.48 8.42
CA GLU A 80 7.82 10.01 9.21
C GLU A 80 7.84 8.49 9.40
N LYS A 81 8.69 7.77 8.64
CA LYS A 81 8.76 6.32 8.60
C LYS A 81 7.39 5.70 8.27
N ILE A 82 6.77 6.20 7.21
CA ILE A 82 5.45 5.77 6.74
C ILE A 82 5.54 5.42 5.26
N ALA A 83 4.97 4.29 4.87
CA ALA A 83 4.78 3.95 3.47
C ALA A 83 3.31 3.61 3.19
N PHE A 84 2.78 4.16 2.09
CA PHE A 84 1.49 3.79 1.53
C PHE A 84 1.73 2.85 0.37
N THR A 85 1.33 1.59 0.51
CA THR A 85 1.67 0.51 -0.42
C THR A 85 0.52 0.09 -1.33
N GLY A 86 -0.64 0.76 -1.20
CA GLY A 86 -1.84 0.44 -1.97
C GLY A 86 -2.19 -1.04 -1.91
N ASP A 87 -2.33 -1.68 -3.07
CA ASP A 87 -2.71 -3.08 -3.19
C ASP A 87 -1.52 -3.98 -3.56
N THR A 88 -0.29 -3.60 -3.23
CA THR A 88 0.89 -4.47 -3.39
C THR A 88 1.20 -5.23 -2.11
N LEU A 89 1.45 -4.55 -0.98
CA LEU A 89 1.69 -5.19 0.31
C LEU A 89 0.53 -4.91 1.26
N PHE A 90 -0.12 -5.96 1.74
CA PHE A 90 -1.08 -5.92 2.85
C PHE A 90 -0.44 -6.42 4.14
N SER A 91 -1.10 -6.16 5.27
CA SER A 91 -0.72 -6.85 6.50
C SER A 91 -0.95 -8.36 6.34
N LEU A 92 0.12 -9.14 6.49
CA LEU A 92 0.17 -10.60 6.35
C LEU A 92 -0.17 -11.12 4.93
N GLY A 93 -0.01 -10.29 3.90
CA GLY A 93 -0.38 -10.72 2.56
C GLY A 93 0.10 -9.77 1.48
N CYS A 94 -0.26 -10.07 0.25
CA CYS A 94 -0.03 -9.22 -0.91
C CYS A 94 -1.26 -9.18 -1.82
N GLY A 95 -1.27 -8.23 -2.74
CA GLY A 95 -2.32 -8.08 -3.74
C GLY A 95 -2.29 -9.18 -4.80
N ARG A 96 -3.43 -9.38 -5.45
CA ARG A 96 -3.49 -10.26 -6.64
C ARG A 96 -2.77 -9.62 -7.81
N VAL A 97 -2.15 -10.45 -8.63
CA VAL A 97 -1.52 -10.03 -9.88
C VAL A 97 -2.57 -9.98 -10.97
N PHE A 98 -3.04 -8.76 -11.33
CA PHE A 98 -4.05 -8.59 -12.39
C PHE A 98 -3.43 -8.21 -13.73
N GLU A 99 -2.46 -7.31 -13.74
CA GLU A 99 -1.89 -6.74 -14.97
C GLU A 99 -0.40 -7.00 -15.14
N GLY A 100 0.30 -7.22 -14.02
CA GLY A 100 1.72 -7.53 -14.03
C GLY A 100 2.00 -9.03 -14.08
N THR A 101 3.24 -9.39 -13.76
CA THR A 101 3.71 -10.75 -13.60
C THR A 101 3.98 -11.07 -12.13
N HIS A 102 4.06 -12.37 -11.78
CA HIS A 102 4.46 -12.77 -10.43
C HIS A 102 5.88 -12.30 -10.10
N GLU A 103 6.77 -12.25 -11.09
CA GLU A 103 8.13 -11.73 -10.93
C GLU A 103 8.12 -10.23 -10.60
N GLU A 104 7.32 -9.43 -11.29
CA GLU A 104 7.16 -8.01 -10.98
C GLU A 104 6.60 -7.80 -9.57
N MET A 105 5.59 -8.57 -9.16
CA MET A 105 5.05 -8.51 -7.80
C MET A 105 6.12 -8.88 -6.76
N PHE A 106 6.86 -9.96 -6.98
CA PHE A 106 7.94 -10.38 -6.09
C PHE A 106 9.03 -9.30 -5.95
N ASN A 107 9.45 -8.71 -7.07
CA ASN A 107 10.41 -7.61 -7.07
C ASN A 107 9.87 -6.37 -6.34
N SER A 108 8.60 -6.07 -6.49
CA SER A 108 7.92 -4.98 -5.80
C SER A 108 7.86 -5.19 -4.28
N LEU A 109 7.53 -6.41 -3.85
CA LEU A 109 7.58 -6.78 -2.43
C LEU A 109 8.98 -6.67 -1.85
N ASN A 110 10.01 -7.09 -2.60
CA ASN A 110 11.41 -6.94 -2.18
C ASN A 110 11.85 -5.48 -2.08
N LYS A 111 11.39 -4.59 -2.98
CA LYS A 111 11.64 -3.14 -2.82
C LYS A 111 11.07 -2.62 -1.50
N ILE A 112 9.82 -2.99 -1.18
CA ILE A 112 9.16 -2.56 0.06
C ILE A 112 9.85 -3.17 1.28
N LYS A 113 10.23 -4.45 1.23
CA LYS A 113 10.97 -5.17 2.28
C LYS A 113 12.29 -4.50 2.66
N ASN A 114 12.94 -3.84 1.71
CA ASN A 114 14.21 -3.13 1.92
C ASN A 114 14.04 -1.74 2.56
N LEU A 115 12.83 -1.29 2.84
CA LEU A 115 12.59 -0.07 3.62
C LEU A 115 13.03 -0.27 5.08
N PRO A 116 13.31 0.82 5.83
CA PRO A 116 13.67 0.71 7.24
C PRO A 116 12.68 -0.15 8.03
N PRO A 117 13.16 -1.05 8.92
CA PRO A 117 12.30 -2.03 9.61
C PRO A 117 11.15 -1.43 10.42
N ASP A 118 11.32 -0.21 10.92
CA ASP A 118 10.33 0.53 11.71
C ASP A 118 9.35 1.36 10.85
N THR A 119 9.41 1.21 9.52
CA THR A 119 8.47 1.86 8.60
C THR A 119 7.07 1.27 8.79
N LYS A 120 6.10 2.12 9.07
CA LYS A 120 4.68 1.79 9.18
C LYS A 120 4.06 1.66 7.79
N ILE A 121 3.38 0.54 7.56
CA ILE A 121 2.74 0.20 6.28
C ILE A 121 1.25 0.49 6.34
N TYR A 122 0.79 1.35 5.46
CA TYR A 122 -0.63 1.63 5.22
C TYR A 122 -1.00 1.10 3.85
N CYS A 123 -1.78 0.04 3.83
CA CYS A 123 -2.24 -0.62 2.61
C CYS A 123 -3.65 -0.17 2.21
N GLY A 124 -4.07 -0.54 0.99
CA GLY A 124 -5.37 -0.14 0.43
C GLY A 124 -6.57 -0.81 1.10
N HIS A 125 -6.40 -2.02 1.63
CA HIS A 125 -7.47 -2.82 2.23
C HIS A 125 -7.05 -3.45 3.55
N GLU A 126 -8.01 -3.61 4.46
CA GLU A 126 -7.80 -4.27 5.75
C GLU A 126 -8.22 -5.75 5.69
N TYR A 127 -7.38 -6.57 5.04
CA TYR A 127 -7.60 -8.02 4.90
C TYR A 127 -6.88 -8.84 5.99
N THR A 128 -6.39 -8.20 7.03
CA THR A 128 -5.48 -8.76 8.04
C THR A 128 -5.98 -10.07 8.65
N ASN A 129 -7.27 -10.15 9.02
CA ASN A 129 -7.83 -11.35 9.62
C ASN A 129 -7.89 -12.54 8.63
N SER A 130 -8.28 -12.28 7.40
CA SER A 130 -8.30 -13.29 6.33
C SER A 130 -6.88 -13.78 6.01
N ASN A 131 -5.94 -12.84 5.89
CA ASN A 131 -4.54 -13.13 5.62
C ASN A 131 -3.88 -13.91 6.76
N LEU A 132 -4.21 -13.58 8.02
CA LEU A 132 -3.74 -14.30 9.20
C LEU A 132 -4.11 -15.80 9.14
N ASN A 133 -5.38 -16.10 8.82
CA ASN A 133 -5.84 -17.48 8.70
C ASN A 133 -5.08 -18.23 7.59
N PHE A 134 -4.79 -17.55 6.49
CA PHE A 134 -3.98 -18.11 5.41
C PHE A 134 -2.55 -18.37 5.86
N CYS A 135 -1.88 -17.40 6.46
CA CYS A 135 -0.50 -17.57 6.95
C CYS A 135 -0.39 -18.69 7.99
N LEU A 136 -1.31 -18.79 8.93
CA LEU A 136 -1.34 -19.87 9.94
C LEU A 136 -1.52 -21.25 9.33
N LYS A 137 -2.23 -21.36 8.20
CA LYS A 137 -2.39 -22.63 7.48
C LYS A 137 -1.07 -23.12 6.87
N TYR A 138 -0.25 -22.19 6.33
CA TYR A 138 0.98 -22.54 5.61
C TYR A 138 2.24 -22.46 6.48
N ASP A 139 2.22 -21.67 7.55
CA ASP A 139 3.33 -21.57 8.53
C ASP A 139 2.82 -21.70 9.98
N PRO A 140 2.25 -22.87 10.36
CA PRO A 140 1.63 -23.07 11.67
C PRO A 140 2.62 -23.08 12.84
N LYS A 141 3.91 -23.23 12.56
CA LYS A 141 4.97 -23.26 13.58
C LYS A 141 5.54 -21.89 13.93
N ASN A 142 5.23 -20.87 13.15
CA ASN A 142 5.72 -19.52 13.36
C ASN A 142 5.17 -18.89 14.65
N THR A 143 6.04 -18.70 15.63
CA THR A 143 5.68 -18.15 16.93
C THR A 143 5.25 -16.69 16.84
N HIS A 144 5.92 -15.89 15.98
CA HIS A 144 5.57 -14.49 15.76
C HIS A 144 4.15 -14.34 15.18
N LEU A 145 3.75 -15.30 14.33
CA LEU A 145 2.40 -15.32 13.77
C LEU A 145 1.34 -15.61 14.84
N LYS A 146 1.66 -16.50 15.79
CA LYS A 146 0.78 -16.80 16.95
C LYS A 146 0.62 -15.59 17.86
N ASP A 147 1.71 -14.88 18.14
CA ASP A 147 1.67 -13.66 18.94
C ASP A 147 0.89 -12.55 18.22
N LYS A 148 1.12 -12.40 16.91
CA LYS A 148 0.38 -11.43 16.08
C LYS A 148 -1.10 -11.74 16.04
N LYS A 149 -1.51 -13.02 16.04
CA LYS A 149 -2.92 -13.45 16.13
C LYS A 149 -3.61 -12.88 17.36
N ILE A 150 -3.01 -13.05 18.54
CA ILE A 150 -3.57 -12.57 19.82
C ILE A 150 -3.79 -11.05 19.75
N ASN A 151 -2.82 -10.33 19.18
CA ASN A 151 -2.91 -8.87 19.05
C ASN A 151 -4.02 -8.43 18.06
N ILE A 152 -4.13 -9.12 16.92
CA ILE A 152 -5.18 -8.86 15.93
C ILE A 152 -6.56 -9.12 16.52
N GLU A 153 -6.77 -10.26 17.18
CA GLU A 153 -8.04 -10.61 17.82
C GLU A 153 -8.43 -9.56 18.89
N LYS A 154 -7.47 -9.12 19.71
CA LYS A 154 -7.71 -8.06 20.69
C LYS A 154 -8.16 -6.75 20.04
N LYS A 155 -7.51 -6.32 18.95
CA LYS A 155 -7.88 -5.12 18.22
C LYS A 155 -9.28 -5.24 17.61
N LEU A 156 -9.58 -6.35 16.95
CA LEU A 156 -10.89 -6.58 16.33
C LEU A 156 -12.02 -6.61 17.36
N ASN A 157 -11.82 -7.28 18.50
CA ASN A 157 -12.79 -7.30 19.59
C ASN A 157 -13.05 -5.91 20.22
N SER A 158 -12.09 -4.99 20.06
CA SER A 158 -12.21 -3.61 20.53
C SER A 158 -12.61 -2.64 19.40
N ASN A 159 -13.02 -3.13 18.23
CA ASN A 159 -13.32 -2.34 17.04
C ASN A 159 -12.16 -1.39 16.63
N GLN A 160 -10.93 -1.81 16.85
CA GLN A 160 -9.74 -1.06 16.47
C GLN A 160 -9.18 -1.56 15.15
N PRO A 161 -8.61 -0.67 14.31
CA PRO A 161 -7.97 -1.08 13.06
C PRO A 161 -6.74 -1.94 13.33
N THR A 162 -6.49 -2.94 12.47
CA THR A 162 -5.33 -3.81 12.55
C THR A 162 -4.11 -3.23 11.82
N ILE A 163 -4.32 -2.26 10.93
CA ILE A 163 -3.27 -1.47 10.27
C ILE A 163 -3.04 -0.15 11.02
N PRO A 164 -1.82 0.42 10.94
CA PRO A 164 -0.67 -0.04 10.18
C PRO A 164 0.04 -1.26 10.80
N SER A 165 0.71 -2.05 9.94
CA SER A 165 1.76 -2.97 10.34
C SER A 165 3.13 -2.29 10.19
N THR A 166 4.23 -3.02 10.42
CA THR A 166 5.59 -2.53 10.17
C THR A 166 6.34 -3.46 9.23
N ILE A 167 7.38 -2.96 8.56
CA ILE A 167 8.26 -3.82 7.75
C ILE A 167 8.83 -4.95 8.59
N ALA A 168 9.28 -4.68 9.82
CA ALA A 168 9.80 -5.71 10.72
C ALA A 168 8.78 -6.80 11.04
N ASP A 169 7.51 -6.43 11.22
CA ASP A 169 6.43 -7.40 11.45
C ASP A 169 6.16 -8.23 10.20
N GLU A 170 6.08 -7.60 9.04
CA GLU A 170 5.82 -8.31 7.78
C GLU A 170 6.96 -9.29 7.43
N ILE A 171 8.23 -8.91 7.64
CA ILE A 171 9.37 -9.83 7.44
C ILE A 171 9.25 -11.09 8.30
N LYS A 172 8.70 -10.99 9.52
CA LYS A 172 8.60 -12.12 10.46
C LYS A 172 7.35 -12.97 10.25
N THR A 173 6.31 -12.43 9.66
CA THR A 173 4.97 -13.02 9.70
C THR A 173 4.30 -13.17 8.34
N ASN A 174 4.71 -12.42 7.34
CA ASN A 174 4.16 -12.50 5.99
C ASN A 174 4.90 -13.59 5.19
N ILE A 175 4.16 -14.50 4.58
CA ILE A 175 4.73 -15.65 3.86
C ILE A 175 5.00 -15.38 2.37
N PHE A 176 4.70 -14.20 1.89
CA PHE A 176 4.92 -13.77 0.51
C PHE A 176 6.24 -13.04 0.30
#